data_111dd504e94676f5efdfb2f2c82b816e
#
_entry.id   111dd504e94676f5efdfb2f2c82b816e
#
_cell.length_a   1.000
_cell.length_b   1.000
_cell.length_c   1.000
_cell.angle_alpha   90.00
_cell.angle_beta   90.00
_cell.angle_gamma   90.00
#
_symmetry.space_group_name_H-M   'P 1'
#
loop_
_entity.id
_entity.type
_entity.pdbx_description
1 polymer ?
#
loop_
_entity_poly.entity_id
_entity_poly.type
_entity_poly.pdbx_seq_one_letter_code
_entity_poly.pdbx_strand_id
1 'polypeptide(L)'
;MDENMDQEIRQLAFYEVHPEAIVKVLAAVEEFVTQIRLKQPGTLRYEVWQERDNPARFVHLFVFRDAAADQAHSDAAETKKFASILYPECLDPVKFVDYRQVATNAHPSL
;
A
#
# COMPACT_ATOMS: atom_id res chain seq x y z
N MET A 1 5.63 20.74 19.38
CA MET A 1 5.32 20.10 18.10
C MET A 1 5.94 18.72 18.07
N ASP A 2 5.21 17.76 17.62
CA ASP A 2 5.70 16.39 17.56
C ASP A 2 6.31 16.13 16.18
N GLU A 3 7.62 16.11 16.12
CA GLU A 3 8.33 15.88 14.85
C GLU A 3 8.06 14.50 14.27
N ASN A 4 7.81 13.47 15.14
CA ASN A 4 7.55 12.13 14.68
C ASN A 4 6.25 12.03 13.89
N MET A 5 5.23 12.79 14.31
CA MET A 5 3.97 12.81 13.57
C MET A 5 4.12 13.42 12.20
N ASP A 6 4.98 14.46 12.07
CA ASP A 6 5.22 15.10 10.79
C ASP A 6 6.07 14.23 9.87
N GLN A 7 6.83 13.29 10.41
CA GLN A 7 7.70 12.42 9.61
C GLN A 7 6.95 11.26 8.98
N GLU A 8 5.96 10.71 9.66
CA GLU A 8 5.20 9.58 9.13
C GLU A 8 4.39 9.99 7.91
N ILE A 9 4.41 9.13 6.92
CA ILE A 9 3.65 9.33 5.68
C ILE A 9 2.60 8.24 5.62
N ARG A 10 1.34 8.64 5.44
CA ARG A 10 0.19 7.75 5.32
C ARG A 10 -0.42 7.95 3.95
N GLN A 11 -0.59 6.86 3.23
CA GLN A 11 -1.06 6.95 1.85
C GLN A 11 -2.01 5.79 1.57
N LEU A 12 -3.04 6.06 0.79
CA LEU A 12 -3.91 5.02 0.25
C LEU A 12 -3.78 4.99 -1.26
N ALA A 13 -3.84 3.78 -1.81
CA ALA A 13 -3.87 3.56 -3.25
C ALA A 13 -5.15 2.83 -3.60
N PHE A 14 -5.86 3.34 -4.60
CA PHE A 14 -7.14 2.80 -5.05
C PHE A 14 -7.04 2.35 -6.49
N TYR A 15 -7.56 1.17 -6.80
CA TYR A 15 -7.61 0.71 -8.19
C TYR A 15 -8.70 -0.32 -8.40
N GLU A 16 -9.07 -0.49 -9.66
CA GLU A 16 -9.98 -1.55 -10.09
C GLU A 16 -9.30 -2.29 -11.24
N VAL A 17 -9.34 -3.62 -11.21
CA VAL A 17 -8.72 -4.45 -12.24
C VAL A 17 -9.80 -5.09 -13.12
N HIS A 18 -9.39 -5.59 -14.28
CA HIS A 18 -10.27 -6.43 -15.09
C HIS A 18 -10.67 -7.66 -14.25
N PRO A 19 -11.96 -8.06 -14.29
CA PRO A 19 -12.42 -9.19 -13.46
C PRO A 19 -11.63 -10.47 -13.67
N GLU A 20 -11.20 -10.75 -14.89
CA GLU A 20 -10.41 -11.95 -15.19
C GLU A 20 -9.00 -11.90 -14.60
N ALA A 21 -8.55 -10.74 -14.14
CA ALA A 21 -7.22 -10.58 -13.53
C ALA A 21 -7.24 -10.71 -12.01
N ILE A 22 -8.39 -10.85 -11.36
CA ILE A 22 -8.50 -10.84 -9.90
C ILE A 22 -7.59 -11.88 -9.25
N VAL A 23 -7.61 -13.12 -9.73
CA VAL A 23 -6.80 -14.20 -9.14
C VAL A 23 -5.31 -13.88 -9.26
N LYS A 24 -4.88 -13.41 -10.43
CA LYS A 24 -3.50 -13.02 -10.68
C LYS A 24 -3.06 -11.89 -9.76
N VAL A 25 -3.91 -10.88 -9.58
CA VAL A 25 -3.61 -9.72 -8.73
C VAL A 25 -3.55 -10.14 -7.26
N LEU A 26 -4.47 -10.99 -6.80
CA LEU A 26 -4.43 -11.48 -5.42
C LEU A 26 -3.12 -12.20 -5.11
N ALA A 27 -2.65 -13.04 -6.03
CA ALA A 27 -1.37 -13.73 -5.85
C ALA A 27 -0.20 -12.75 -5.80
N ALA A 28 -0.21 -11.75 -6.68
CA ALA A 28 0.83 -10.72 -6.70
C ALA A 28 0.83 -9.89 -5.42
N VAL A 29 -0.35 -9.55 -4.89
CA VAL A 29 -0.50 -8.82 -3.63
C VAL A 29 0.10 -9.61 -2.47
N GLU A 30 -0.20 -10.90 -2.36
CA GLU A 30 0.34 -11.72 -1.27
C GLU A 30 1.85 -11.78 -1.30
N GLU A 31 2.43 -11.98 -2.48
CA GLU A 31 3.88 -12.00 -2.63
C GLU A 31 4.48 -10.64 -2.25
N PHE A 32 3.89 -9.57 -2.75
CA PHE A 32 4.38 -8.21 -2.50
C PHE A 32 4.39 -7.89 -1.00
N VAL A 33 3.28 -8.13 -0.32
CA VAL A 33 3.17 -7.84 1.12
C VAL A 33 4.18 -8.67 1.92
N THR A 34 4.38 -9.92 1.54
CA THR A 34 5.40 -10.78 2.18
C THR A 34 6.80 -10.18 2.02
N GLN A 35 7.14 -9.72 0.82
CA GLN A 35 8.46 -9.11 0.58
C GLN A 35 8.63 -7.80 1.33
N ILE A 36 7.58 -6.98 1.42
CA ILE A 36 7.61 -5.75 2.20
C ILE A 36 7.95 -6.08 3.67
N ARG A 37 7.26 -7.06 4.25
CA ARG A 37 7.50 -7.45 5.64
C ARG A 37 8.95 -7.87 5.86
N LEU A 38 9.54 -8.58 4.91
CA LEU A 38 10.89 -9.11 5.04
C LEU A 38 11.98 -8.09 4.75
N LYS A 39 11.73 -7.13 3.87
CA LYS A 39 12.79 -6.30 3.28
C LYS A 39 12.64 -4.80 3.51
N GLN A 40 11.52 -4.33 4.01
CA GLN A 40 11.25 -2.90 4.13
C GLN A 40 10.94 -2.50 5.59
N PRO A 41 11.97 -2.40 6.44
CA PRO A 41 11.74 -2.06 7.85
C PRO A 41 11.14 -0.68 8.08
N GLY A 42 11.32 0.24 7.13
CA GLY A 42 10.72 1.58 7.22
C GLY A 42 9.27 1.65 6.79
N THR A 43 8.74 0.59 6.19
CA THR A 43 7.31 0.48 5.90
C THR A 43 6.65 -0.11 7.15
N LEU A 44 6.08 0.78 7.97
CA LEU A 44 5.58 0.41 9.29
C LEU A 44 4.31 -0.39 9.24
N ARG A 45 3.49 -0.15 8.22
CA ARG A 45 2.21 -0.82 8.04
C ARG A 45 1.91 -0.90 6.56
N TYR A 46 1.45 -2.06 6.12
CA TYR A 46 1.00 -2.26 4.74
C TYR A 46 -0.15 -3.25 4.77
N GLU A 47 -1.33 -2.79 4.35
CA GLU A 47 -2.55 -3.60 4.32
C GLU A 47 -3.20 -3.46 2.98
N VAL A 48 -3.79 -4.54 2.50
CA VAL A 48 -4.54 -4.53 1.25
C VAL A 48 -5.94 -5.05 1.55
N TRP A 49 -6.94 -4.28 1.12
CA TRP A 49 -8.33 -4.65 1.30
C TRP A 49 -8.99 -4.77 -0.07
N GLN A 50 -9.87 -5.73 -0.18
CA GLN A 50 -10.67 -5.95 -1.38
C GLN A 50 -12.10 -5.57 -1.06
N GLU A 51 -12.75 -4.84 -1.96
CA GLU A 51 -14.13 -4.44 -1.76
C GLU A 51 -15.02 -5.68 -1.81
N ARG A 52 -15.90 -5.82 -0.80
CA ARG A 52 -16.70 -7.04 -0.66
C ARG A 52 -17.68 -7.23 -1.81
N ASP A 53 -18.34 -6.14 -2.22
CA ASP A 53 -19.40 -6.21 -3.24
C ASP A 53 -18.87 -6.09 -4.66
N ASN A 54 -17.60 -5.67 -4.80
CA ASN A 54 -16.94 -5.63 -6.11
C ASN A 54 -15.49 -6.09 -5.94
N PRO A 55 -15.23 -7.41 -6.05
CA PRO A 55 -13.90 -7.96 -5.76
C PRO A 55 -12.80 -7.54 -6.74
N ALA A 56 -13.15 -6.83 -7.81
CA ALA A 56 -12.15 -6.23 -8.70
C ALA A 56 -11.55 -4.94 -8.13
N ARG A 57 -12.15 -4.38 -7.08
CA ARG A 57 -11.71 -3.12 -6.46
C ARG A 57 -10.89 -3.38 -5.20
N PHE A 58 -9.75 -2.71 -5.14
CA PHE A 58 -8.78 -2.88 -4.06
C PHE A 58 -8.40 -1.52 -3.50
N VAL A 59 -8.02 -1.51 -2.22
CA VAL A 59 -7.37 -0.37 -1.61
C VAL A 59 -6.18 -0.86 -0.80
N HIS A 60 -5.06 -0.15 -0.92
CA HIS A 60 -3.86 -0.40 -0.14
C HIS A 60 -3.70 0.73 0.85
N LEU A 61 -3.47 0.39 2.11
CA LEU A 61 -3.07 1.34 3.14
C LEU A 61 -1.60 1.12 3.45
N PHE A 62 -0.80 2.17 3.36
CA PHE A 62 0.60 2.05 3.76
C PHE A 62 1.02 3.25 4.60
N VAL A 63 1.86 2.95 5.59
CA VAL A 63 2.42 3.95 6.50
C VAL A 63 3.93 3.78 6.47
N PHE A 64 4.62 4.86 6.08
CA PHE A 64 6.08 4.90 6.08
C PHE A 64 6.57 5.69 7.28
N ARG A 65 7.71 5.27 7.84
CA ARG A 65 8.32 5.94 8.98
C ARG A 65 8.67 7.40 8.64
N ASP A 66 9.13 7.65 7.41
CA ASP A 66 9.55 8.97 6.96
C ASP A 66 9.65 8.98 5.43
N ALA A 67 10.07 10.12 4.87
CA ALA A 67 10.21 10.27 3.41
C ALA A 67 11.27 9.33 2.84
N ALA A 68 12.33 9.03 3.58
CA ALA A 68 13.37 8.10 3.11
C ALA A 68 12.81 6.69 2.98
N ALA A 69 11.94 6.27 3.90
CA ALA A 69 11.29 4.96 3.83
C ALA A 69 10.33 4.87 2.65
N ASP A 70 9.58 5.96 2.38
CA ASP A 70 8.71 6.05 1.21
C ASP A 70 9.53 5.90 -0.07
N GLN A 71 10.65 6.61 -0.17
CA GLN A 71 11.51 6.51 -1.34
C GLN A 71 12.09 5.11 -1.50
N ALA A 72 12.53 4.50 -0.39
CA ALA A 72 13.06 3.13 -0.41
C ALA A 72 12.01 2.14 -0.90
N HIS A 73 10.75 2.31 -0.49
CA HIS A 73 9.65 1.49 -0.98
C HIS A 73 9.47 1.64 -2.49
N SER A 74 9.46 2.88 -2.98
CA SER A 74 9.27 3.15 -4.40
C SER A 74 10.40 2.57 -5.25
N ASP A 75 11.62 2.56 -4.72
CA ASP A 75 12.80 2.08 -5.46
C ASP A 75 13.01 0.57 -5.33
N ALA A 76 12.31 -0.09 -4.41
CA ALA A 76 12.52 -1.50 -4.14
C ALA A 76 12.15 -2.38 -5.33
N ALA A 77 12.93 -3.45 -5.55
CA ALA A 77 12.69 -4.38 -6.63
C ALA A 77 11.31 -5.03 -6.53
N GLU A 78 10.89 -5.38 -5.32
CA GLU A 78 9.57 -6.01 -5.11
C GLU A 78 8.42 -5.06 -5.45
N THR A 79 8.58 -3.76 -5.22
CA THR A 79 7.58 -2.76 -5.59
C THR A 79 7.47 -2.63 -7.10
N LYS A 80 8.60 -2.58 -7.78
CA LYS A 80 8.64 -2.50 -9.23
C LYS A 80 8.06 -3.76 -9.87
N LYS A 81 8.34 -4.92 -9.30
CA LYS A 81 7.78 -6.18 -9.77
C LYS A 81 6.25 -6.18 -9.65
N PHE A 82 5.74 -5.78 -8.48
CA PHE A 82 4.30 -5.70 -8.27
C PHE A 82 3.65 -4.73 -9.26
N ALA A 83 4.21 -3.56 -9.44
CA ALA A 83 3.70 -2.56 -10.37
C ALA A 83 3.65 -3.12 -11.80
N SER A 84 4.67 -3.87 -12.21
CA SER A 84 4.72 -4.44 -13.56
C SER A 84 3.62 -5.47 -13.79
N ILE A 85 3.18 -6.15 -12.75
CA ILE A 85 2.08 -7.12 -12.83
C ILE A 85 0.73 -6.41 -12.77
N LEU A 86 0.59 -5.44 -11.86
CA LEU A 86 -0.67 -4.79 -11.57
C LEU A 86 -1.11 -3.80 -12.65
N TYR A 87 -0.23 -2.89 -13.06
CA TYR A 87 -0.64 -1.75 -13.87
C TYR A 87 -1.29 -2.15 -15.20
N PRO A 88 -0.82 -3.17 -15.91
CA PRO A 88 -1.50 -3.59 -17.15
C PRO A 88 -2.93 -4.10 -16.93
N GLU A 89 -3.25 -4.51 -15.70
CA GLU A 89 -4.56 -5.09 -15.41
C GLU A 89 -5.56 -4.06 -14.88
N CYS A 90 -5.12 -2.83 -14.62
CA CYS A 90 -6.00 -1.78 -14.08
C CYS A 90 -6.87 -1.17 -15.17
N LEU A 91 -8.15 -0.92 -14.86
CA LEU A 91 -9.07 -0.26 -15.77
C LEU A 91 -8.70 1.20 -15.96
N ASP A 92 -8.22 1.85 -14.90
CA ASP A 92 -7.77 3.24 -14.88
C ASP A 92 -6.46 3.31 -14.11
N PRO A 93 -5.68 4.39 -14.25
CA PRO A 93 -4.47 4.55 -13.45
C PRO A 93 -4.75 4.46 -11.96
N VAL A 94 -3.82 3.85 -11.22
CA VAL A 94 -3.91 3.76 -9.76
C VAL A 94 -3.95 5.17 -9.18
N LYS A 95 -4.90 5.41 -8.27
CA LYS A 95 -5.03 6.69 -7.61
C LYS A 95 -4.36 6.63 -6.25
N PHE A 96 -3.36 7.49 -6.03
CA PHE A 96 -2.66 7.61 -4.76
C PHE A 96 -3.14 8.87 -4.05
N VAL A 97 -3.46 8.75 -2.76
CA VAL A 97 -3.91 9.89 -1.95
C VAL A 97 -3.14 9.87 -0.63
N ASP A 98 -2.53 11.01 -0.32
CA ASP A 98 -1.85 11.19 0.97
C ASP A 98 -2.87 11.59 2.02
N TYR A 99 -2.72 11.03 3.21
CA TYR A 99 -3.61 11.32 4.33
C TYR A 99 -2.80 11.71 5.56
N ARG A 100 -3.42 12.53 6.40
CA ARG A 100 -2.91 12.84 7.72
C ARG A 100 -3.91 12.30 8.73
N GLN A 101 -3.41 11.58 9.74
CA GLN A 101 -4.29 11.09 10.79
C GLN A 101 -4.80 12.25 11.63
N VAL A 102 -6.12 12.35 11.77
CA VAL A 102 -6.75 13.39 12.58
C VAL A 102 -7.06 12.86 13.97
N ALA A 103 -7.44 11.59 14.09
CA ALA A 103 -7.81 10.98 15.36
C ALA A 103 -7.70 9.47 15.26
N THR A 104 -7.55 8.84 16.41
CA THR A 104 -7.58 7.39 16.51
C THR A 104 -8.06 7.01 17.90
N ASN A 105 -8.74 5.87 18.01
CA ASN A 105 -9.04 5.26 19.30
C ASN A 105 -8.02 4.19 19.67
N ALA A 106 -7.01 3.97 18.82
CA ALA A 106 -5.97 3.01 19.14
C ALA A 106 -5.14 3.48 20.32
N HIS A 107 -4.77 2.56 21.19
CA HIS A 107 -3.98 2.88 22.37
C HIS A 107 -2.49 2.90 21.97
N PRO A 108 -1.82 4.06 22.08
CA PRO A 108 -0.47 4.18 21.50
C PRO A 108 0.60 3.40 22.26
N SER A 109 0.36 3.05 23.51
CA SER A 109 1.37 2.38 24.35
C SER A 109 1.26 0.86 24.32
N LEU A 110 0.35 0.33 23.54
CA LEU A 110 0.21 -1.11 23.40
C LEU A 110 0.91 -1.66 22.14
#